data_2cec6cde1fd87260c0080f2571f8490c
#
_entry.id   2cec6cde1fd87260c0080f2571f8490c
#
_cell.length_a   1.000
_cell.length_b   1.000
_cell.length_c   1.000
_cell.angle_alpha   90.00
_cell.angle_beta   90.00
_cell.angle_gamma   90.00
#
_symmetry.space_group_name_H-M   'P 1'
#
loop_
_entity.id
_entity.type
_entity.pdbx_description
1 polymer ?
#
loop_
_entity_poly.entity_id
_entity_poly.type
_entity_poly.pdbx_seq_one_letter_code
_entity_poly.pdbx_strand_id
1 'polypeptide(L)'
;MMTGRLKNLWALIALTLGATLAAGAVWYVGYVRAVEQVHARSQSDLSLASDRLQAQLQRYQELAVLMSNHPTLVRMTQPDAQASDAAAAQSILRAAADKTGAVTLIYLDTVGDVLASATAQVPRDMAQAAYFRRAMTGALGVAHGNDEEFQIRSFYYAAPFFGPSRKVEAVLVVVVDVGRIESQWRGTRPTVYFVDEKAEVFISNRSELLGWERFAGEVGLHAKDAPVSSVRARWGAGDYDIWRLNWGPYVPKDALHLVSDLPTIGLQAEALVDLAPARRIAALQAITAGGALFFFGLILLFILQRRRALAEANVRLERRVSERTLELRRAQDDLVRAGKLSALGQMSAGISHELNQPLMAIQQYADNAVAFLQRGNVDTVSSNLAQITSLSQRMARIIKNLRAFARNEHEPMGRVDVVSVVDSAIELMQSRCNKDGIRIDWTAPTHPIYVIAGDVRLGQVVVNLISNAADAMAHSCDRVIRIGITRSDTVHLWVADTGPGIAEPEKIFDPFYSTKTVGDEDGMGLGLSISYGLVQSFGGDIRGENTIDGAKLTVELQPYHEDA
;
A
#
# COMPACT_ATOMS: atom_id res chain seq x y z
N MET A 1 -17.02 19.87 -12.01
CA MET A 1 -15.61 20.03 -11.63
C MET A 1 -15.40 20.63 -10.20
N MET A 2 -16.27 21.52 -9.70
CA MET A 2 -16.17 22.12 -8.35
C MET A 2 -16.31 21.12 -7.20
N THR A 3 -17.16 20.10 -7.30
CA THR A 3 -17.42 19.12 -6.24
C THR A 3 -16.22 18.20 -5.91
N GLY A 4 -15.36 17.92 -6.88
CA GLY A 4 -14.18 17.08 -6.66
C GLY A 4 -13.06 17.80 -5.90
N ARG A 5 -12.84 19.09 -6.19
CA ARG A 5 -11.84 19.91 -5.48
C ARG A 5 -12.22 20.12 -4.01
N LEU A 6 -13.51 20.30 -3.74
CA LEU A 6 -14.03 20.46 -2.37
C LEU A 6 -13.83 19.17 -1.55
N LYS A 7 -14.11 18.00 -2.11
CA LYS A 7 -13.90 16.69 -1.45
C LYS A 7 -12.42 16.44 -1.12
N ASN A 8 -11.52 16.81 -2.03
CA ASN A 8 -10.07 16.67 -1.79
C ASN A 8 -9.58 17.62 -0.69
N LEU A 9 -10.11 18.83 -0.62
CA LEU A 9 -9.80 19.79 0.44
C LEU A 9 -10.26 19.25 1.82
N TRP A 10 -11.48 18.74 1.92
CA TRP A 10 -11.99 18.14 3.15
C TRP A 10 -11.18 16.90 3.58
N ALA A 11 -10.75 16.06 2.63
CA ALA A 11 -9.90 14.91 2.93
C ALA A 11 -8.52 15.35 3.47
N LEU A 12 -7.95 16.42 2.92
CA LEU A 12 -6.69 16.98 3.40
C LEU A 12 -6.83 17.59 4.81
N ILE A 13 -7.91 18.32 5.06
CA ILE A 13 -8.21 18.88 6.38
C ILE A 13 -8.40 17.77 7.42
N ALA A 14 -9.14 16.73 7.08
CA ALA A 14 -9.33 15.58 7.97
C ALA A 14 -8.02 14.85 8.26
N LEU A 15 -7.14 14.70 7.27
CA LEU A 15 -5.82 14.10 7.42
C LEU A 15 -4.91 14.94 8.33
N THR A 16 -4.86 16.26 8.12
CA THR A 16 -4.07 17.17 8.98
C THR A 16 -4.56 17.16 10.41
N LEU A 17 -5.88 17.22 10.61
CA LEU A 17 -6.48 17.16 11.94
C LEU A 17 -6.20 15.82 12.63
N GLY A 18 -6.35 14.69 11.93
CA GLY A 18 -6.04 13.37 12.46
C GLY A 18 -4.57 13.21 12.83
N ALA A 19 -3.65 13.69 11.98
CA ALA A 19 -2.22 13.64 12.23
C ALA A 19 -1.81 14.51 13.43
N THR A 20 -2.41 15.71 13.59
CA THR A 20 -2.14 16.59 14.74
C THR A 20 -2.68 16.01 16.05
N LEU A 21 -3.86 15.41 16.05
CA LEU A 21 -4.42 14.74 17.23
C LEU A 21 -3.58 13.53 17.63
N ALA A 22 -3.15 12.72 16.67
CA ALA A 22 -2.28 11.59 16.92
C ALA A 22 -0.90 12.04 17.46
N ALA A 23 -0.30 13.07 16.88
CA ALA A 23 0.93 13.66 17.39
C ALA A 23 0.77 14.19 18.82
N GLY A 24 -0.34 14.86 19.14
CA GLY A 24 -0.66 15.31 20.49
C GLY A 24 -0.77 14.15 21.48
N ALA A 25 -1.43 13.08 21.11
CA ALA A 25 -1.54 11.87 21.94
C ALA A 25 -0.17 11.20 22.17
N VAL A 26 0.65 11.07 21.12
CA VAL A 26 2.02 10.55 21.23
C VAL A 26 2.88 11.42 22.12
N TRP A 27 2.77 12.74 21.97
CA TRP A 27 3.48 13.69 22.82
C TRP A 27 3.10 13.52 24.29
N TYR A 28 1.82 13.46 24.59
CA TYR A 28 1.33 13.34 25.97
C TYR A 28 1.81 12.04 26.63
N VAL A 29 1.61 10.91 25.97
CA VAL A 29 2.03 9.60 26.47
C VAL A 29 3.56 9.53 26.60
N GLY A 30 4.29 10.02 25.61
CA GLY A 30 5.75 10.08 25.62
C GLY A 30 6.29 10.96 26.75
N TYR A 31 5.67 12.11 26.97
CA TYR A 31 6.05 13.03 28.04
C TYR A 31 5.80 12.43 29.43
N VAL A 32 4.63 11.84 29.68
CA VAL A 32 4.32 11.20 30.97
C VAL A 32 5.32 10.09 31.27
N ARG A 33 5.61 9.21 30.30
CA ARG A 33 6.61 8.13 30.46
C ARG A 33 8.04 8.67 30.71
N ALA A 34 8.40 9.73 29.99
CA ALA A 34 9.71 10.34 30.18
C ALA A 34 9.84 10.98 31.56
N VAL A 35 8.79 11.63 32.08
CA VAL A 35 8.76 12.17 33.46
C VAL A 35 8.90 11.06 34.47
N GLU A 36 8.19 9.94 34.31
CA GLU A 36 8.28 8.77 35.19
C GLU A 36 9.70 8.20 35.25
N GLN A 37 10.36 8.05 34.10
CA GLN A 37 11.76 7.60 34.04
C GLN A 37 12.72 8.58 34.71
N VAL A 38 12.53 9.88 34.44
CA VAL A 38 13.33 10.94 35.08
C VAL A 38 13.13 10.91 36.58
N HIS A 39 11.89 10.76 37.07
CA HIS A 39 11.57 10.66 38.50
C HIS A 39 12.31 9.49 39.16
N ALA A 40 12.16 8.27 38.64
CA ALA A 40 12.77 7.07 39.20
C ALA A 40 14.29 7.17 39.25
N ARG A 41 14.92 7.65 38.19
CA ARG A 41 16.37 7.83 38.12
C ARG A 41 16.83 8.92 39.09
N SER A 42 16.17 10.07 39.08
CA SER A 42 16.57 11.20 39.90
C SER A 42 16.33 11.00 41.39
N GLN A 43 15.35 10.17 41.75
CA GLN A 43 15.17 9.75 43.14
C GLN A 43 16.38 8.94 43.64
N SER A 44 16.90 8.03 42.80
CA SER A 44 18.15 7.31 43.09
C SER A 44 19.37 8.22 43.16
N ASP A 45 19.45 9.22 42.24
CA ASP A 45 20.54 10.20 42.25
C ASP A 45 20.50 11.07 43.50
N LEU A 46 19.30 11.47 43.96
CA LEU A 46 19.12 12.24 45.21
C LEU A 46 19.52 11.42 46.43
N SER A 47 19.09 10.15 46.50
CA SER A 47 19.50 9.21 47.57
C SER A 47 21.03 9.08 47.62
N LEU A 48 21.67 8.86 46.47
CA LEU A 48 23.13 8.77 46.37
C LEU A 48 23.86 10.05 46.81
N ALA A 49 23.33 11.22 46.46
CA ALA A 49 23.87 12.51 46.90
C ALA A 49 23.74 12.66 48.42
N SER A 50 22.59 12.26 48.97
CA SER A 50 22.29 12.25 50.42
C SER A 50 23.23 11.30 51.17
N ASP A 51 23.40 10.08 50.70
CA ASP A 51 24.28 9.09 51.29
C ASP A 51 25.75 9.55 51.30
N ARG A 52 26.20 10.19 50.22
CA ARG A 52 27.55 10.76 50.13
C ARG A 52 27.77 11.87 51.15
N LEU A 53 26.81 12.80 51.27
CA LEU A 53 26.92 13.88 52.27
C LEU A 53 26.97 13.26 53.69
N GLN A 54 26.04 12.33 53.98
CA GLN A 54 25.97 11.68 55.28
C GLN A 54 27.28 10.95 55.59
N ALA A 55 27.83 10.15 54.66
CA ALA A 55 29.09 9.44 54.85
C ALA A 55 30.29 10.40 55.06
N GLN A 56 30.31 11.54 54.35
CA GLN A 56 31.36 12.55 54.58
C GLN A 56 31.24 13.17 55.96
N LEU A 57 30.05 13.50 56.43
CA LEU A 57 29.82 14.09 57.74
C LEU A 57 30.08 13.07 58.85
N GLN A 58 29.69 11.80 58.65
CA GLN A 58 29.93 10.71 59.62
C GLN A 58 31.42 10.50 59.92
N ARG A 59 32.31 10.68 58.94
CA ARG A 59 33.76 10.57 59.17
C ARG A 59 34.24 11.59 60.21
N TYR A 60 33.70 12.82 60.24
CA TYR A 60 34.04 13.81 61.26
C TYR A 60 33.41 13.51 62.61
N GLN A 61 32.23 12.93 62.63
CA GLN A 61 31.56 12.42 63.83
C GLN A 61 32.40 11.30 64.45
N GLU A 62 32.86 10.33 63.65
CA GLU A 62 33.73 9.25 64.11
C GLU A 62 35.09 9.79 64.61
N LEU A 63 35.63 10.76 63.93
CA LEU A 63 36.86 11.46 64.34
C LEU A 63 36.68 12.07 65.74
N ALA A 64 35.59 12.78 65.99
CA ALA A 64 35.33 13.38 67.28
C ALA A 64 35.29 12.30 68.41
N VAL A 65 34.58 11.17 68.16
CA VAL A 65 34.47 10.07 69.14
C VAL A 65 35.81 9.37 69.39
N LEU A 66 36.59 9.10 68.33
CA LEU A 66 37.87 8.42 68.46
C LEU A 66 38.91 9.30 69.13
N MET A 67 38.99 10.56 68.74
CA MET A 67 39.97 11.47 69.28
C MET A 67 39.65 11.95 70.69
N SER A 68 38.38 11.98 71.13
CA SER A 68 38.02 12.39 72.49
C SER A 68 38.70 11.52 73.56
N ASN A 69 39.01 10.27 73.24
CA ASN A 69 39.65 9.29 74.13
C ASN A 69 41.17 9.14 73.89
N HIS A 70 41.76 10.03 73.08
CA HIS A 70 43.20 9.95 72.76
C HIS A 70 44.06 10.18 74.02
N PRO A 71 45.03 9.32 74.35
CA PRO A 71 45.78 9.38 75.60
C PRO A 71 46.42 10.76 75.90
N THR A 72 46.92 11.42 74.89
CA THR A 72 47.52 12.76 75.02
C THR A 72 46.47 13.82 75.38
N LEU A 73 45.24 13.72 74.89
CA LEU A 73 44.15 14.63 75.23
C LEU A 73 43.61 14.33 76.65
N VAL A 74 43.47 13.07 77.01
CA VAL A 74 43.07 12.61 78.34
C VAL A 74 44.05 13.10 79.38
N ARG A 75 45.35 13.19 79.08
CA ARG A 75 46.35 13.73 79.99
C ARG A 75 46.05 15.19 80.40
N MET A 76 45.39 15.99 79.52
CA MET A 76 44.99 17.38 79.75
C MET A 76 43.88 17.53 80.82
N THR A 77 43.15 16.47 81.18
CA THR A 77 42.10 16.47 82.23
C THR A 77 42.67 16.17 83.58
N GLN A 78 43.93 15.78 83.66
CA GLN A 78 44.55 15.44 84.92
C GLN A 78 45.05 16.70 85.67
N PRO A 79 44.99 16.74 87.02
CA PRO A 79 45.38 17.94 87.77
C PRO A 79 46.88 18.29 87.67
N ASP A 80 47.71 17.34 87.27
CA ASP A 80 49.16 17.45 87.12
C ASP A 80 49.59 17.75 85.68
N ALA A 81 48.66 18.16 84.75
CA ALA A 81 48.95 18.48 83.34
C ALA A 81 49.92 19.66 83.24
N GLN A 82 50.98 19.50 82.40
CA GLN A 82 52.05 20.46 82.22
C GLN A 82 51.89 21.22 80.87
N ALA A 83 52.61 22.30 80.68
CA ALA A 83 52.68 23.01 79.44
C ALA A 83 53.18 22.15 78.25
N SER A 84 54.01 21.14 78.53
CA SER A 84 54.46 20.17 77.55
C SER A 84 53.34 19.26 77.07
N ASP A 85 52.37 18.92 77.93
CA ASP A 85 51.17 18.12 77.60
C ASP A 85 50.27 18.94 76.69
N ALA A 86 50.12 20.22 76.97
CA ALA A 86 49.33 21.14 76.13
C ALA A 86 49.94 21.30 74.73
N ALA A 87 51.27 21.41 74.59
CA ALA A 87 51.95 21.44 73.33
C ALA A 87 51.79 20.11 72.51
N ALA A 88 51.86 18.97 73.21
CA ALA A 88 51.64 17.67 72.60
C ALA A 88 50.19 17.50 72.13
N ALA A 89 49.21 17.89 72.97
CA ALA A 89 47.80 17.92 72.61
C ALA A 89 47.52 18.79 71.37
N GLN A 90 48.05 20.01 71.36
CA GLN A 90 47.93 20.90 70.22
C GLN A 90 48.51 20.30 68.93
N SER A 91 49.69 19.67 69.00
CA SER A 91 50.34 19.04 67.85
C SER A 91 49.49 17.91 67.25
N ILE A 92 48.91 17.07 68.13
CA ILE A 92 48.03 15.95 67.70
C ILE A 92 46.74 16.47 67.10
N LEU A 93 46.09 17.43 67.75
CA LEU A 93 44.88 18.05 67.20
C LEU A 93 45.11 18.71 65.84
N ARG A 94 46.23 19.39 65.67
CA ARG A 94 46.63 19.99 64.39
C ARG A 94 46.88 18.91 63.33
N ALA A 95 47.63 17.87 63.65
CA ALA A 95 47.88 16.76 62.73
C ALA A 95 46.59 16.06 62.31
N ALA A 96 45.63 15.91 63.26
CA ALA A 96 44.32 15.36 62.93
C ALA A 96 43.47 16.28 62.04
N ALA A 97 43.48 17.60 62.28
CA ALA A 97 42.81 18.57 61.43
C ALA A 97 43.38 18.57 60.01
N ASP A 98 44.71 18.62 59.87
CA ASP A 98 45.40 18.62 58.59
C ASP A 98 45.12 17.36 57.76
N LYS A 99 45.15 16.17 58.41
CA LYS A 99 44.86 14.88 57.74
C LYS A 99 43.42 14.68 57.32
N THR A 100 42.49 15.21 58.08
CA THR A 100 41.07 15.01 57.85
C THR A 100 40.37 16.13 57.09
N GLY A 101 41.04 17.31 57.07
CA GLY A 101 40.46 18.52 56.49
C GLY A 101 39.44 19.23 57.37
N ALA A 102 39.38 18.89 58.65
CA ALA A 102 38.60 19.67 59.61
C ALA A 102 39.20 21.09 59.75
N VAL A 103 38.36 22.07 60.03
CA VAL A 103 38.80 23.46 60.26
C VAL A 103 39.64 23.54 61.50
N THR A 104 39.13 22.96 62.56
CA THR A 104 39.86 22.85 63.85
C THR A 104 39.28 21.70 64.68
N LEU A 105 40.09 21.19 65.61
CA LEU A 105 39.64 20.34 66.71
C LEU A 105 39.98 21.06 68.01
N ILE A 106 39.01 21.09 68.92
CA ILE A 106 39.08 21.87 70.16
C ILE A 106 38.71 20.95 71.31
N TYR A 107 39.60 20.85 72.29
CA TYR A 107 39.37 20.08 73.49
C TYR A 107 39.00 21.01 74.61
N LEU A 108 37.82 20.83 75.21
CA LEU A 108 37.24 21.69 76.20
C LEU A 108 37.08 20.98 77.56
N ASP A 109 37.15 21.73 78.62
CA ASP A 109 36.81 21.26 79.94
C ASP A 109 35.25 21.22 80.16
N THR A 110 34.85 20.91 81.39
CA THR A 110 33.40 20.81 81.77
C THR A 110 32.70 22.18 81.83
N VAL A 111 33.45 23.28 81.87
CA VAL A 111 32.89 24.66 81.89
C VAL A 111 32.85 25.26 80.46
N GLY A 112 33.59 24.65 79.54
CA GLY A 112 33.72 25.09 78.16
C GLY A 112 35.01 25.89 77.90
N ASP A 113 35.93 25.89 78.82
CA ASP A 113 37.23 26.52 78.63
C ASP A 113 38.15 25.64 77.78
N VAL A 114 38.97 26.24 76.92
CA VAL A 114 39.82 25.57 75.96
C VAL A 114 41.06 24.99 76.64
N LEU A 115 41.12 23.66 76.71
CA LEU A 115 42.30 22.94 77.20
C LEU A 115 43.40 22.82 76.10
N ALA A 116 42.98 22.57 74.88
CA ALA A 116 43.86 22.52 73.69
C ALA A 116 43.06 22.78 72.42
N SER A 117 43.71 23.37 71.38
CA SER A 117 43.08 23.56 70.08
C SER A 117 44.09 23.42 68.96
N ALA A 118 43.66 22.91 67.80
CA ALA A 118 44.48 22.80 66.60
C ALA A 118 44.87 24.18 66.02
N THR A 119 44.01 25.18 66.20
CA THR A 119 44.20 26.56 65.69
C THR A 119 44.09 27.58 66.83
N ALA A 120 44.62 28.77 66.62
CA ALA A 120 44.52 29.87 67.59
C ALA A 120 43.12 30.48 67.64
N GLN A 121 42.38 30.40 66.48
CA GLN A 121 40.99 30.87 66.38
C GLN A 121 40.05 29.75 66.89
N VAL A 122 39.12 30.10 67.72
CA VAL A 122 38.13 29.17 68.28
C VAL A 122 36.77 29.87 68.28
N PRO A 123 35.66 29.14 68.09
CA PRO A 123 34.30 29.72 68.16
C PRO A 123 34.05 30.36 69.51
N ARG A 124 33.26 31.46 69.53
CA ARG A 124 32.88 32.11 70.75
C ARG A 124 31.73 31.35 71.43
N ASP A 125 31.56 31.57 72.72
CA ASP A 125 30.42 31.06 73.52
C ASP A 125 30.17 29.56 73.42
N MET A 126 31.23 28.75 73.24
CA MET A 126 31.12 27.31 73.09
C MET A 126 30.40 26.64 74.27
N ALA A 127 30.56 27.12 75.49
CA ALA A 127 29.87 26.60 76.69
C ALA A 127 28.31 26.67 76.56
N GLN A 128 27.79 27.64 75.83
CA GLN A 128 26.36 27.83 75.64
C GLN A 128 25.84 27.14 74.39
N ALA A 129 26.70 26.63 73.55
CA ALA A 129 26.33 25.99 72.29
C ALA A 129 25.56 24.70 72.52
N ALA A 130 24.53 24.46 71.68
CA ALA A 130 23.66 23.28 71.80
C ALA A 130 24.49 21.96 71.72
N TYR A 131 25.50 21.90 70.87
CA TYR A 131 26.37 20.72 70.72
C TYR A 131 27.16 20.46 71.98
N PHE A 132 27.71 21.47 72.66
CA PHE A 132 28.47 21.31 73.89
C PHE A 132 27.57 20.87 75.04
N ARG A 133 26.44 21.55 75.26
CA ARG A 133 25.46 21.17 76.29
C ARG A 133 24.99 19.71 76.14
N ARG A 134 24.76 19.27 74.89
CA ARG A 134 24.38 17.87 74.60
C ARG A 134 25.52 16.91 74.92
N ALA A 135 26.76 17.27 74.61
CA ALA A 135 27.94 16.46 74.93
C ALA A 135 28.09 16.35 76.47
N MET A 136 27.83 17.38 77.24
CA MET A 136 27.84 17.37 78.70
C MET A 136 26.77 16.45 79.30
N THR A 137 25.68 16.16 78.60
CA THR A 137 24.72 15.10 79.03
C THR A 137 25.20 13.70 78.73
N GLY A 138 26.37 13.50 78.14
CA GLY A 138 26.94 12.23 77.79
C GLY A 138 26.56 11.70 76.42
N ALA A 139 25.86 12.48 75.60
CA ALA A 139 25.52 12.13 74.23
C ALA A 139 26.39 12.89 73.23
N LEU A 140 26.58 12.36 72.04
CA LEU A 140 27.22 13.11 70.95
C LEU A 140 26.40 14.38 70.63
N GLY A 141 27.05 15.53 70.71
CA GLY A 141 26.44 16.81 70.30
C GLY A 141 26.70 17.06 68.81
N VAL A 142 25.62 17.43 68.11
CA VAL A 142 25.71 17.84 66.68
C VAL A 142 24.97 19.16 66.56
N ALA A 143 25.57 20.09 65.82
CA ALA A 143 24.93 21.35 65.42
C ALA A 143 25.52 21.81 64.10
N HIS A 144 24.81 22.69 63.42
CA HIS A 144 25.28 23.37 62.24
C HIS A 144 24.87 24.86 62.29
N GLY A 145 25.59 25.68 61.57
CA GLY A 145 25.30 27.14 61.50
C GLY A 145 26.40 27.93 60.86
N ASN A 146 26.19 29.22 60.75
CA ASN A 146 27.20 30.15 60.31
C ASN A 146 28.13 30.47 61.50
N ASP A 147 29.44 30.19 61.32
CA ASP A 147 30.45 30.54 62.29
C ASP A 147 30.95 31.96 62.04
N GLU A 148 30.76 32.86 62.98
CA GLU A 148 31.20 34.25 62.83
C GLU A 148 32.73 34.43 62.93
N GLU A 149 33.41 33.54 63.65
CA GLU A 149 34.85 33.65 63.86
C GLU A 149 35.62 33.12 62.61
N PHE A 150 35.18 32.01 62.04
CA PHE A 150 35.79 31.48 60.81
C PHE A 150 35.14 32.03 59.53
N GLN A 151 34.06 32.76 59.62
CA GLN A 151 33.33 33.33 58.44
C GLN A 151 32.92 32.22 57.47
N ILE A 152 32.51 31.07 57.95
CA ILE A 152 32.12 29.88 57.18
C ILE A 152 30.84 29.23 57.72
N ARG A 153 30.18 28.45 56.86
CA ARG A 153 29.12 27.54 57.32
C ARG A 153 29.74 26.27 57.86
N SER A 154 29.42 25.92 59.10
CA SER A 154 30.09 24.83 59.81
C SER A 154 29.14 23.80 60.36
N PHE A 155 29.59 22.54 60.38
CA PHE A 155 29.09 21.50 61.27
C PHE A 155 30.01 21.36 62.47
N TYR A 156 29.38 21.10 63.63
CA TYR A 156 30.06 20.89 64.87
C TYR A 156 29.71 19.49 65.41
N TYR A 157 30.75 18.70 65.69
CA TYR A 157 30.59 17.39 66.36
C TYR A 157 31.31 17.47 67.69
N ALA A 158 30.53 17.32 68.76
CA ALA A 158 31.05 17.37 70.15
C ALA A 158 30.94 16.01 70.81
N ALA A 159 32.06 15.36 71.02
CA ALA A 159 32.13 14.03 71.64
C ALA A 159 32.59 14.17 73.09
N PRO A 160 31.83 13.63 74.06
CA PRO A 160 32.21 13.60 75.46
C PRO A 160 33.36 12.62 75.71
N PHE A 161 34.29 13.02 76.59
CA PHE A 161 35.22 12.13 77.20
C PHE A 161 34.70 11.80 78.63
N PHE A 162 34.67 10.53 78.96
CA PHE A 162 34.23 10.02 80.28
C PHE A 162 35.41 9.64 81.11
N GLY A 163 35.58 10.29 82.21
CA GLY A 163 36.56 9.92 83.17
C GLY A 163 36.26 8.61 83.97
N PRO A 164 37.11 8.24 84.86
CA PRO A 164 36.97 7.01 85.70
C PRO A 164 35.64 6.96 86.46
N SER A 165 35.10 8.09 86.85
CA SER A 165 33.80 8.25 87.52
C SER A 165 32.58 8.04 86.62
N ARG A 166 32.81 7.77 85.32
CA ARG A 166 31.78 7.72 84.27
C ARG A 166 31.01 9.05 84.09
N LYS A 167 31.57 10.18 84.53
CA LYS A 167 31.08 11.53 84.25
C LYS A 167 31.89 12.09 83.14
N VAL A 168 31.24 13.03 82.41
CA VAL A 168 31.93 13.78 81.35
C VAL A 168 32.96 14.69 82.05
N GLU A 169 34.21 14.59 81.64
CA GLU A 169 35.36 15.38 82.17
C GLU A 169 35.91 16.34 81.11
N ALA A 170 35.68 16.07 79.89
CA ALA A 170 36.04 16.95 78.77
C ALA A 170 35.15 16.68 77.53
N VAL A 171 35.18 17.60 76.57
CA VAL A 171 34.46 17.49 75.29
C VAL A 171 35.42 17.81 74.16
N LEU A 172 35.52 16.92 73.19
CA LEU A 172 36.22 17.22 71.95
C LEU A 172 35.22 17.75 70.91
N VAL A 173 35.44 18.93 70.37
CA VAL A 173 34.67 19.55 69.31
C VAL A 173 35.45 19.51 68.03
N VAL A 174 34.86 18.94 66.97
CA VAL A 174 35.36 18.99 65.60
C VAL A 174 34.55 19.95 64.79
N VAL A 175 35.21 20.95 64.18
CA VAL A 175 34.59 21.96 63.31
C VAL A 175 34.85 21.65 61.87
N VAL A 176 33.79 21.53 61.08
CA VAL A 176 33.85 21.12 59.67
C VAL A 176 33.30 22.21 58.76
N ASP A 177 34.09 22.62 57.74
CA ASP A 177 33.68 23.58 56.73
C ASP A 177 32.79 22.90 55.68
N VAL A 178 31.52 23.32 55.61
CA VAL A 178 30.53 22.84 54.62
C VAL A 178 30.92 23.27 53.21
N GLY A 179 31.52 24.44 53.02
CA GLY A 179 31.95 24.90 51.71
C GLY A 179 33.01 24.02 51.06
N ARG A 180 33.84 23.34 51.88
CA ARG A 180 34.80 22.34 51.43
C ARG A 180 34.14 21.08 50.91
N ILE A 181 33.06 20.64 51.55
CA ILE A 181 32.27 19.50 51.12
C ILE A 181 31.55 19.82 49.81
N GLU A 182 30.92 20.98 49.73
CA GLU A 182 30.23 21.46 48.49
C GLU A 182 31.15 21.62 47.30
N SER A 183 32.38 22.05 47.49
CA SER A 183 33.32 22.28 46.42
C SER A 183 33.54 21.07 45.51
N GLN A 184 33.39 19.85 46.01
CA GLN A 184 33.57 18.62 45.27
C GLN A 184 32.45 18.31 44.26
N TRP A 185 31.25 18.87 44.45
CA TRP A 185 30.09 18.63 43.61
C TRP A 185 29.35 19.89 43.15
N ARG A 186 29.97 21.07 43.38
CA ARG A 186 29.46 22.36 42.92
C ARG A 186 29.32 22.36 41.39
N GLY A 187 28.16 22.84 40.90
CA GLY A 187 27.88 22.92 39.49
C GLY A 187 27.45 21.62 38.82
N THR A 188 27.43 20.47 39.52
CA THR A 188 26.94 19.21 38.96
C THR A 188 25.42 19.25 38.73
N ARG A 189 24.91 18.33 37.95
CA ARG A 189 23.46 18.12 37.75
C ARG A 189 23.02 16.83 38.41
N PRO A 190 21.77 16.78 38.93
CA PRO A 190 20.75 17.83 39.04
C PRO A 190 21.13 18.92 40.04
N THR A 191 20.27 19.97 40.14
CA THR A 191 20.37 20.95 41.21
C THR A 191 19.93 20.27 42.51
N VAL A 192 20.83 20.19 43.51
CA VAL A 192 20.55 19.56 44.81
C VAL A 192 20.85 20.59 45.91
N TYR A 193 19.96 20.66 46.87
CA TYR A 193 20.16 21.49 48.08
C TYR A 193 19.58 20.78 49.29
N PHE A 194 20.08 21.18 50.45
CA PHE A 194 19.69 20.62 51.76
C PHE A 194 19.19 21.74 52.62
N VAL A 195 17.97 21.55 53.14
CA VAL A 195 17.23 22.52 53.95
C VAL A 195 17.34 22.07 55.39
N ASP A 196 17.57 23.03 56.26
CA ASP A 196 17.64 22.78 57.72
C ASP A 196 16.26 22.83 58.41
N GLU A 197 16.25 22.61 59.72
CA GLU A 197 15.06 22.67 60.56
C GLU A 197 14.39 24.04 60.58
N LYS A 198 15.10 25.12 60.20
CA LYS A 198 14.60 26.47 60.06
C LYS A 198 14.04 26.77 58.67
N ALA A 199 14.02 25.73 57.83
CA ALA A 199 13.62 25.82 56.43
C ALA A 199 14.54 26.72 55.57
N GLU A 200 15.82 26.90 55.97
CA GLU A 200 16.87 27.60 55.24
C GLU A 200 17.74 26.63 54.43
N VAL A 201 18.10 26.99 53.21
CA VAL A 201 19.05 26.21 52.36
C VAL A 201 20.45 26.35 52.96
N PHE A 202 20.90 25.31 53.67
CA PHE A 202 22.20 25.30 54.35
C PHE A 202 23.30 24.77 53.49
N ILE A 203 23.04 23.79 52.64
CA ILE A 203 24.01 23.15 51.69
C ILE A 203 23.41 23.14 50.31
N SER A 204 24.20 23.47 49.28
CA SER A 204 23.73 23.41 47.88
C SER A 204 24.86 23.24 46.90
N ASN A 205 24.62 22.52 45.79
CA ASN A 205 25.53 22.53 44.66
C ASN A 205 25.33 23.75 43.73
N ARG A 206 24.44 24.68 44.12
CA ARG A 206 24.19 25.98 43.51
C ARG A 206 24.38 27.06 44.53
N SER A 207 25.49 27.79 44.41
CA SER A 207 25.83 28.81 45.40
C SER A 207 24.78 29.92 45.51
N GLU A 208 24.03 30.18 44.44
CA GLU A 208 22.96 31.16 44.38
C GLU A 208 21.73 30.84 45.26
N LEU A 209 21.57 29.55 45.64
CA LEU A 209 20.43 29.12 46.49
C LEU A 209 20.77 29.14 47.98
N LEU A 210 22.02 29.39 48.36
CA LEU A 210 22.46 29.38 49.74
C LEU A 210 21.79 30.50 50.54
N GLY A 211 21.25 30.17 51.71
CA GLY A 211 20.54 31.10 52.57
C GLY A 211 19.13 31.48 52.10
N TRP A 212 18.61 30.82 51.07
CA TRP A 212 17.22 30.96 50.71
C TRP A 212 16.34 30.20 51.72
N GLU A 213 15.15 30.77 51.98
CA GLU A 213 14.25 30.27 53.00
C GLU A 213 12.93 29.81 52.38
N ARG A 214 12.31 28.78 53.00
CA ARG A 214 10.94 28.35 52.66
C ARG A 214 9.97 28.90 53.73
N PHE A 215 8.95 29.62 53.30
CA PHE A 215 7.90 30.09 54.18
C PHE A 215 6.80 29.01 54.32
N ALA A 216 6.27 28.91 55.56
CA ALA A 216 5.22 27.95 55.84
C ALA A 216 3.98 28.14 54.97
N GLY A 217 3.55 27.10 54.25
CA GLY A 217 2.40 27.13 53.35
C GLY A 217 2.69 27.63 51.95
N GLU A 218 3.91 28.07 51.66
CA GLU A 218 4.33 28.48 50.31
C GLU A 218 5.12 27.40 49.59
N VAL A 219 4.97 27.37 48.27
CA VAL A 219 5.70 26.44 47.41
C VAL A 219 6.94 27.14 46.89
N GLY A 220 8.12 26.48 47.04
CA GLY A 220 9.38 27.00 46.57
C GLY A 220 10.25 27.64 47.66
N LEU A 221 11.30 28.35 47.22
CA LEU A 221 12.25 29.05 48.07
C LEU A 221 12.23 30.56 47.76
N HIS A 222 12.56 31.37 48.75
CA HIS A 222 12.65 32.80 48.64
C HIS A 222 14.04 33.28 49.03
N ALA A 223 14.64 34.12 48.21
CA ALA A 223 15.88 34.77 48.60
C ALA A 223 15.63 35.79 49.68
N LYS A 224 16.54 35.90 50.66
CA LYS A 224 16.43 36.72 51.87
C LYS A 224 16.15 38.21 51.62
N ASP A 225 16.59 38.74 50.47
CA ASP A 225 16.52 40.18 50.11
C ASP A 225 15.76 40.44 48.81
N ALA A 226 15.10 39.44 48.21
CA ALA A 226 14.42 39.59 46.93
C ALA A 226 12.87 39.53 47.08
N PRO A 227 12.12 40.24 46.19
CA PRO A 227 10.67 40.08 46.13
C PRO A 227 10.32 38.66 45.78
N VAL A 228 9.26 38.15 46.40
CA VAL A 228 8.72 36.80 46.29
C VAL A 228 9.03 36.16 44.93
N SER A 229 9.89 35.15 44.95
CA SER A 229 10.22 34.37 43.74
C SER A 229 9.01 33.53 43.37
N SER A 230 8.33 33.91 42.30
CA SER A 230 7.12 33.22 41.87
C SER A 230 7.45 31.83 41.38
N VAL A 231 7.11 30.82 42.16
CA VAL A 231 6.87 29.46 41.64
C VAL A 231 5.54 29.52 40.93
N ARG A 232 5.56 29.49 39.60
CA ARG A 232 4.35 29.36 38.82
C ARG A 232 4.03 27.91 38.59
N ALA A 233 2.95 27.47 39.21
CA ALA A 233 2.19 26.26 38.92
C ALA A 233 2.83 24.91 39.27
N ARG A 234 2.18 24.21 40.17
CA ARG A 234 2.08 22.74 40.14
C ARG A 234 1.42 22.34 38.85
N TRP A 235 2.15 21.74 37.93
CA TRP A 235 1.61 21.20 36.70
C TRP A 235 1.72 19.65 36.81
N GLY A 236 0.56 19.01 37.01
CA GLY A 236 0.58 17.55 37.16
C GLY A 236 0.56 16.84 35.83
N ALA A 237 1.66 16.17 35.50
CA ALA A 237 1.58 14.96 34.69
C ALA A 237 1.56 13.80 35.68
N GLY A 238 0.39 13.40 36.15
CA GLY A 238 0.27 12.46 37.27
C GLY A 238 0.49 13.12 38.64
N ASP A 239 0.91 12.33 39.65
CA ASP A 239 1.16 12.78 41.03
C ASP A 239 2.53 13.46 41.24
N TYR A 240 3.19 13.91 40.18
CA TYR A 240 4.52 14.51 40.28
C TYR A 240 4.47 15.99 40.57
N ASP A 241 5.34 16.47 41.48
CA ASP A 241 5.49 17.87 41.81
C ASP A 241 6.41 18.57 40.81
N ILE A 242 5.83 19.30 39.86
CA ILE A 242 6.56 19.99 38.79
C ILE A 242 6.47 21.50 39.04
N TRP A 243 7.63 22.12 39.17
CA TRP A 243 7.75 23.56 39.44
C TRP A 243 8.20 24.29 38.17
N ARG A 244 7.58 25.46 37.93
CA ARG A 244 8.07 26.42 36.95
C ARG A 244 8.80 27.54 37.65
N LEU A 245 10.10 27.62 37.43
CA LEU A 245 11.02 28.47 38.18
C LEU A 245 11.62 29.56 37.30
N ASN A 246 11.99 30.66 37.94
CA ASN A 246 12.80 31.73 37.34
C ASN A 246 13.90 32.16 38.33
N TRP A 247 14.72 31.16 38.77
CA TRP A 247 15.73 31.32 39.82
C TRP A 247 17.15 31.52 39.26
N GLY A 248 17.26 32.02 38.02
CA GLY A 248 18.52 32.25 37.38
C GLY A 248 18.88 31.24 36.29
N PRO A 249 20.02 31.38 35.63
CA PRO A 249 20.39 30.60 34.45
C PRO A 249 20.84 29.18 34.76
N TYR A 250 21.20 28.88 36.00
CA TYR A 250 21.79 27.60 36.42
C TYR A 250 20.75 26.67 37.07
N VAL A 251 19.54 27.18 37.35
CA VAL A 251 18.42 26.39 37.87
C VAL A 251 17.45 26.10 36.72
N PRO A 252 16.94 24.87 36.59
CA PRO A 252 16.03 24.52 35.50
C PRO A 252 14.72 25.32 35.57
N LYS A 253 14.22 25.77 34.41
CA LYS A 253 12.95 26.55 34.35
C LYS A 253 11.72 25.68 34.64
N ASP A 254 11.67 24.46 34.10
CA ASP A 254 10.64 23.46 34.38
C ASP A 254 11.34 22.30 35.10
N ALA A 255 11.12 22.17 36.40
CA ALA A 255 11.82 21.24 37.26
C ALA A 255 10.87 20.24 37.90
N LEU A 256 11.26 18.97 37.91
CA LEU A 256 10.66 17.97 38.78
C LEU A 256 11.29 18.15 40.17
N HIS A 257 10.46 18.40 41.17
CA HIS A 257 10.87 18.56 42.57
C HIS A 257 10.80 17.22 43.29
N LEU A 258 11.92 16.87 43.94
CA LEU A 258 12.06 15.64 44.72
C LEU A 258 12.52 15.99 46.11
N VAL A 259 12.04 15.23 47.12
CA VAL A 259 12.35 15.42 48.53
C VAL A 259 12.76 14.10 49.17
N SER A 260 13.75 14.15 50.04
CA SER A 260 14.20 13.02 50.87
C SER A 260 14.63 13.52 52.25
N ASP A 261 14.04 13.00 53.32
CA ASP A 261 14.39 13.38 54.67
C ASP A 261 15.66 12.72 55.14
N LEU A 262 16.53 13.47 55.83
CA LEU A 262 17.78 13.00 56.43
C LEU A 262 17.80 13.25 57.94
N PRO A 263 17.00 12.51 58.71
CA PRO A 263 16.80 12.78 60.17
C PRO A 263 18.09 12.61 60.96
N THR A 264 19.04 11.81 60.45
CA THR A 264 20.33 11.55 61.12
C THR A 264 21.20 12.81 61.24
N ILE A 265 21.07 13.75 60.32
CA ILE A 265 21.84 14.99 60.28
C ILE A 265 20.97 16.25 60.41
N GLY A 266 19.64 16.06 60.61
CA GLY A 266 18.69 17.17 60.80
C GLY A 266 18.46 18.01 59.54
N LEU A 267 18.63 17.42 58.34
CA LEU A 267 18.46 18.10 57.05
C LEU A 267 17.40 17.40 56.20
N GLN A 268 16.81 18.11 55.28
CA GLN A 268 15.96 17.58 54.20
C GLN A 268 16.65 17.83 52.86
N ALA A 269 16.90 16.77 52.13
CA ALA A 269 17.51 16.83 50.79
C ALA A 269 16.42 17.10 49.75
N GLU A 270 16.65 18.05 48.86
CA GLU A 270 15.76 18.36 47.75
C GLU A 270 16.53 18.44 46.42
N ALA A 271 15.86 18.03 45.36
CA ALA A 271 16.41 18.12 44.02
C ALA A 271 15.44 18.77 43.04
N LEU A 272 15.98 19.59 42.15
CA LEU A 272 15.29 20.19 41.02
C LEU A 272 15.87 19.61 39.73
N VAL A 273 15.07 18.74 39.09
CA VAL A 273 15.50 17.99 37.92
C VAL A 273 14.92 18.59 36.67
N ASP A 274 15.80 18.89 35.70
CA ASP A 274 15.39 19.52 34.43
C ASP A 274 14.52 18.58 33.58
N LEU A 275 13.31 19.03 33.25
CA LEU A 275 12.36 18.34 32.39
C LEU A 275 12.46 18.74 30.91
N ALA A 276 13.34 19.69 30.54
CA ALA A 276 13.50 20.10 29.16
C ALA A 276 13.95 18.95 28.23
N PRO A 277 14.86 18.02 28.65
CA PRO A 277 15.18 16.85 27.84
C PRO A 277 14.00 15.93 27.59
N ALA A 278 13.19 15.64 28.63
CA ALA A 278 12.00 14.82 28.52
C ALA A 278 10.99 15.41 27.54
N ARG A 279 10.75 16.73 27.64
CA ARG A 279 9.86 17.46 26.72
C ARG A 279 10.36 17.45 25.28
N ARG A 280 11.68 17.60 25.07
CA ARG A 280 12.30 17.53 23.73
C ARG A 280 12.14 16.15 23.11
N ILE A 281 12.38 15.07 23.86
CA ILE A 281 12.23 13.71 23.38
C ILE A 281 10.77 13.45 23.00
N ALA A 282 9.82 13.80 23.86
CA ALA A 282 8.40 13.67 23.58
C ALA A 282 7.97 14.47 22.33
N ALA A 283 8.49 15.69 22.17
CA ALA A 283 8.23 16.52 20.98
C ALA A 283 8.79 15.88 19.69
N LEU A 284 10.01 15.34 19.72
CA LEU A 284 10.60 14.64 18.58
C LEU A 284 9.79 13.39 18.19
N GLN A 285 9.37 12.60 19.18
CA GLN A 285 8.51 11.43 18.94
C GLN A 285 7.17 11.82 18.32
N ALA A 286 6.56 12.90 18.79
CA ALA A 286 5.31 13.42 18.25
C ALA A 286 5.45 13.92 16.81
N ILE A 287 6.51 14.68 16.53
CA ILE A 287 6.80 15.20 15.17
C ILE A 287 7.06 14.04 14.20
N THR A 288 7.85 13.04 14.59
CA THR A 288 8.14 11.90 13.73
C THR A 288 6.89 11.05 13.48
N ALA A 289 6.11 10.75 14.52
CA ALA A 289 4.88 9.97 14.39
C ALA A 289 3.81 10.71 13.58
N GLY A 290 3.57 11.99 13.88
CA GLY A 290 2.62 12.82 13.14
C GLY A 290 3.04 13.05 11.69
N GLY A 291 4.32 13.32 11.46
CA GLY A 291 4.89 13.46 10.11
C GLY A 291 4.79 12.20 9.28
N ALA A 292 5.09 11.03 9.87
CA ALA A 292 4.93 9.74 9.21
C ALA A 292 3.46 9.47 8.85
N LEU A 293 2.54 9.67 9.78
CA LEU A 293 1.11 9.49 9.55
C LEU A 293 0.60 10.42 8.44
N PHE A 294 1.00 11.68 8.45
CA PHE A 294 0.65 12.65 7.42
C PHE A 294 1.22 12.26 6.06
N PHE A 295 2.48 11.86 5.99
CA PHE A 295 3.15 11.44 4.76
C PHE A 295 2.49 10.19 4.14
N PHE A 296 2.27 9.15 4.93
CA PHE A 296 1.57 7.94 4.46
C PHE A 296 0.12 8.22 4.07
N GLY A 297 -0.56 9.11 4.79
CA GLY A 297 -1.90 9.57 4.44
C GLY A 297 -1.94 10.30 3.10
N LEU A 298 -0.95 11.16 2.81
CA LEU A 298 -0.81 11.81 1.50
C LEU A 298 -0.58 10.81 0.38
N ILE A 299 0.30 9.82 0.59
CA ILE A 299 0.54 8.74 -0.39
C ILE A 299 -0.76 7.98 -0.66
N LEU A 300 -1.49 7.61 0.39
CA LEU A 300 -2.76 6.90 0.25
C LEU A 300 -3.79 7.73 -0.53
N LEU A 301 -3.95 9.00 -0.21
CA LEU A 301 -4.83 9.92 -0.94
C LEU A 301 -4.43 10.03 -2.41
N PHE A 302 -3.13 10.14 -2.70
CA PHE A 302 -2.61 10.17 -4.07
C PHE A 302 -2.92 8.88 -4.84
N ILE A 303 -2.70 7.71 -4.21
CA ILE A 303 -3.02 6.40 -4.83
C ILE A 303 -4.52 6.29 -5.12
N LEU A 304 -5.37 6.69 -4.17
CA LEU A 304 -6.82 6.65 -4.34
C LEU A 304 -7.30 7.58 -5.46
N GLN A 305 -6.73 8.80 -5.56
CA GLN A 305 -7.03 9.73 -6.64
C GLN A 305 -6.58 9.19 -8.00
N ARG A 306 -5.38 8.63 -8.06
CA ARG A 306 -4.85 8.02 -9.29
C ARG A 306 -5.70 6.84 -9.76
N ARG A 307 -6.13 5.96 -8.83
CA ARG A 307 -7.03 4.84 -9.15
C ARG A 307 -8.36 5.32 -9.72
N ARG A 308 -8.97 6.36 -9.13
CA ARG A 308 -10.22 6.95 -9.65
C ARG A 308 -10.03 7.53 -11.04
N ALA A 309 -8.97 8.29 -11.27
CA ALA A 309 -8.67 8.87 -12.58
C ALA A 309 -8.45 7.80 -13.65
N LEU A 310 -7.73 6.71 -13.33
CA LEU A 310 -7.53 5.57 -14.22
C LEU A 310 -8.85 4.84 -14.54
N ALA A 311 -9.70 4.61 -13.54
CA ALA A 311 -11.01 3.98 -13.75
C ALA A 311 -11.90 4.82 -14.68
N GLU A 312 -11.96 6.15 -14.48
CA GLU A 312 -12.69 7.05 -15.38
C GLU A 312 -12.12 7.07 -16.80
N ALA A 313 -10.78 7.03 -16.94
CA ALA A 313 -10.11 6.97 -18.23
C ALA A 313 -10.41 5.66 -18.97
N ASN A 314 -10.39 4.52 -18.26
CA ASN A 314 -10.74 3.21 -18.84
C ASN A 314 -12.17 3.16 -19.36
N VAL A 315 -13.14 3.63 -18.58
CA VAL A 315 -14.55 3.70 -19.02
C VAL A 315 -14.71 4.56 -20.28
N ARG A 316 -14.00 5.70 -20.36
CA ARG A 316 -14.02 6.55 -21.58
C ARG A 316 -13.38 5.86 -22.78
N LEU A 317 -12.29 5.12 -22.54
CA LEU A 317 -11.59 4.37 -23.60
C LEU A 317 -12.47 3.24 -24.13
N GLU A 318 -13.08 2.44 -23.27
CA GLU A 318 -14.00 1.36 -23.64
C GLU A 318 -15.16 1.88 -24.49
N ARG A 319 -15.77 3.01 -24.07
CA ARG A 319 -16.82 3.66 -24.84
C ARG A 319 -16.35 4.06 -26.24
N ARG A 320 -15.19 4.69 -26.33
CA ARG A 320 -14.61 5.12 -27.63
C ARG A 320 -14.26 3.94 -28.52
N VAL A 321 -13.71 2.84 -27.94
CA VAL A 321 -13.43 1.61 -28.69
C VAL A 321 -14.74 1.00 -29.22
N SER A 322 -15.78 0.91 -28.40
CA SER A 322 -17.09 0.40 -28.82
C SER A 322 -17.70 1.25 -29.95
N GLU A 323 -17.68 2.57 -29.83
CA GLU A 323 -18.15 3.49 -30.88
C GLU A 323 -17.38 3.29 -32.20
N ARG A 324 -16.06 3.22 -32.15
CA ARG A 324 -15.20 3.01 -33.34
C ARG A 324 -15.39 1.64 -33.97
N THR A 325 -15.59 0.61 -33.16
CA THR A 325 -15.87 -0.75 -33.68
C THR A 325 -17.20 -0.80 -34.45
N LEU A 326 -18.19 -0.07 -33.95
CA LEU A 326 -19.50 0.03 -34.61
C LEU A 326 -19.44 0.81 -35.94
N GLU A 327 -18.68 1.90 -35.95
CA GLU A 327 -18.42 2.68 -37.17
C GLU A 327 -17.70 1.84 -38.23
N LEU A 328 -16.65 1.09 -37.81
CA LEU A 328 -15.89 0.21 -38.72
C LEU A 328 -16.78 -0.87 -39.35
N ARG A 329 -17.62 -1.53 -38.55
CA ARG A 329 -18.54 -2.56 -39.07
C ARG A 329 -19.50 -1.98 -40.11
N ARG A 330 -20.08 -0.81 -39.83
CA ARG A 330 -20.96 -0.14 -40.81
C ARG A 330 -20.23 0.19 -42.12
N ALA A 331 -19.02 0.76 -42.03
CA ALA A 331 -18.22 1.07 -43.18
C ALA A 331 -17.86 -0.19 -44.00
N GLN A 332 -17.57 -1.29 -43.36
CA GLN A 332 -17.29 -2.57 -43.99
C GLN A 332 -18.52 -3.13 -44.73
N ASP A 333 -19.70 -3.09 -44.12
CA ASP A 333 -20.96 -3.51 -44.72
C ASP A 333 -21.28 -2.65 -45.96
N ASP A 334 -21.07 -1.35 -45.87
CA ASP A 334 -21.28 -0.43 -47.01
C ASP A 334 -20.31 -0.71 -48.17
N LEU A 335 -19.04 -1.01 -47.89
CA LEU A 335 -18.06 -1.41 -48.90
C LEU A 335 -18.44 -2.72 -49.61
N VAL A 336 -18.87 -3.74 -48.84
CA VAL A 336 -19.33 -5.00 -49.41
C VAL A 336 -20.55 -4.78 -50.31
N ARG A 337 -21.48 -3.93 -49.90
CA ARG A 337 -22.65 -3.58 -50.69
C ARG A 337 -22.29 -2.83 -51.99
N ALA A 338 -21.38 -1.89 -51.89
CA ALA A 338 -20.89 -1.14 -53.06
C ALA A 338 -20.16 -2.07 -54.04
N GLY A 339 -19.35 -3.02 -53.56
CA GLY A 339 -18.66 -4.02 -54.38
C GLY A 339 -19.63 -4.91 -55.17
N LYS A 340 -20.71 -5.40 -54.48
CA LYS A 340 -21.76 -6.20 -55.18
C LYS A 340 -22.48 -5.41 -56.25
N LEU A 341 -22.82 -4.16 -55.99
CA LEU A 341 -23.47 -3.27 -56.98
C LEU A 341 -22.55 -2.96 -58.18
N SER A 342 -21.27 -2.77 -57.94
CA SER A 342 -20.27 -2.56 -58.99
C SER A 342 -20.14 -3.78 -59.90
N ALA A 343 -20.07 -4.99 -59.31
CA ALA A 343 -20.04 -6.23 -60.07
C ALA A 343 -21.30 -6.44 -60.92
N LEU A 344 -22.48 -6.12 -60.37
CA LEU A 344 -23.75 -6.16 -61.12
C LEU A 344 -23.77 -5.14 -62.26
N GLY A 345 -23.21 -3.95 -62.03
CA GLY A 345 -23.10 -2.90 -63.07
C GLY A 345 -22.21 -3.32 -64.25
N GLN A 346 -21.07 -3.97 -63.96
CA GLN A 346 -20.18 -4.49 -65.01
C GLN A 346 -20.80 -5.63 -65.81
N MET A 347 -21.67 -6.43 -65.17
CA MET A 347 -22.38 -7.56 -65.82
C MET A 347 -23.64 -7.13 -66.54
N SER A 348 -24.09 -5.87 -66.45
CA SER A 348 -25.37 -5.41 -66.97
C SER A 348 -25.51 -5.58 -68.49
N ALA A 349 -24.42 -5.45 -69.24
CA ALA A 349 -24.41 -5.65 -70.69
C ALA A 349 -24.62 -7.11 -71.06
N GLY A 350 -23.98 -8.06 -70.38
CA GLY A 350 -24.15 -9.50 -70.59
C GLY A 350 -25.54 -9.99 -70.23
N ILE A 351 -26.08 -9.53 -69.09
CA ILE A 351 -27.46 -9.86 -68.68
C ILE A 351 -28.48 -9.36 -69.69
N SER A 352 -28.33 -8.12 -70.18
CA SER A 352 -29.22 -7.59 -71.20
C SER A 352 -29.19 -8.38 -72.50
N HIS A 353 -28.00 -8.83 -72.88
CA HIS A 353 -27.82 -9.63 -74.09
C HIS A 353 -28.49 -11.02 -73.94
N GLU A 354 -28.29 -11.70 -72.80
CA GLU A 354 -28.89 -12.99 -72.49
C GLU A 354 -30.43 -12.98 -72.28
N LEU A 355 -30.99 -11.89 -71.83
CA LEU A 355 -32.45 -11.70 -71.75
C LEU A 355 -33.08 -11.38 -73.12
N ASN A 356 -32.40 -10.63 -73.95
CA ASN A 356 -32.90 -10.26 -75.27
C ASN A 356 -32.92 -11.46 -76.25
N GLN A 357 -31.94 -12.38 -76.15
CA GLN A 357 -31.89 -13.54 -77.04
C GLN A 357 -33.16 -14.41 -76.97
N PRO A 358 -33.59 -14.96 -75.83
CA PRO A 358 -34.84 -15.74 -75.75
C PRO A 358 -36.09 -14.91 -76.08
N LEU A 359 -36.07 -13.62 -75.75
CA LEU A 359 -37.19 -12.72 -76.09
C LEU A 359 -37.35 -12.58 -77.61
N MET A 360 -36.27 -12.36 -78.34
CA MET A 360 -36.29 -12.33 -79.79
C MET A 360 -36.74 -13.65 -80.45
N ALA A 361 -36.27 -14.78 -79.89
CA ALA A 361 -36.67 -16.13 -80.33
C ALA A 361 -38.17 -16.39 -80.05
N ILE A 362 -38.70 -16.01 -78.89
CA ILE A 362 -40.15 -16.07 -78.55
C ILE A 362 -40.92 -15.29 -79.62
N GLN A 363 -40.48 -14.09 -79.91
CA GLN A 363 -41.17 -13.22 -80.91
C GLN A 363 -41.16 -13.89 -82.27
N GLN A 364 -40.03 -14.41 -82.76
CA GLN A 364 -39.89 -15.12 -84.02
C GLN A 364 -40.78 -16.37 -84.13
N TYR A 365 -40.78 -17.20 -83.02
CA TYR A 365 -41.67 -18.37 -83.00
C TYR A 365 -43.13 -18.02 -82.92
N ALA A 366 -43.51 -16.93 -82.28
CA ALA A 366 -44.87 -16.40 -82.27
C ALA A 366 -45.29 -15.94 -83.69
N ASP A 367 -44.43 -15.15 -84.37
CA ASP A 367 -44.72 -14.69 -85.74
C ASP A 367 -44.81 -15.90 -86.69
N ASN A 368 -43.95 -16.87 -86.60
CA ASN A 368 -44.01 -18.12 -87.34
C ASN A 368 -45.26 -18.92 -87.04
N ALA A 369 -45.66 -19.03 -85.80
CA ALA A 369 -46.92 -19.72 -85.43
C ALA A 369 -48.15 -19.10 -86.05
N VAL A 370 -48.24 -17.76 -86.11
CA VAL A 370 -49.32 -17.00 -86.80
C VAL A 370 -49.29 -17.31 -88.32
N ALA A 371 -48.11 -17.28 -88.92
CA ALA A 371 -47.97 -17.54 -90.36
C ALA A 371 -48.36 -19.00 -90.74
N PHE A 372 -47.96 -19.98 -89.92
CA PHE A 372 -48.32 -21.37 -90.19
C PHE A 372 -49.75 -21.67 -89.86
N LEU A 373 -50.36 -20.99 -88.91
CA LEU A 373 -51.78 -21.10 -88.61
C LEU A 373 -52.66 -20.69 -89.78
N GLN A 374 -52.25 -19.56 -90.48
CA GLN A 374 -52.94 -19.10 -91.72
C GLN A 374 -52.85 -20.10 -92.85
N ARG A 375 -51.86 -20.97 -92.87
CA ARG A 375 -51.62 -22.04 -93.85
C ARG A 375 -52.24 -23.39 -93.46
N GLY A 376 -52.89 -23.46 -92.29
CA GLY A 376 -53.57 -24.70 -91.84
C GLY A 376 -52.63 -25.74 -91.29
N ASN A 377 -51.35 -25.45 -91.01
CA ASN A 377 -50.37 -26.40 -90.49
C ASN A 377 -50.34 -26.38 -88.94
N VAL A 378 -51.20 -27.07 -88.34
CA VAL A 378 -51.43 -27.10 -86.85
C VAL A 378 -50.26 -27.75 -86.09
N ASP A 379 -49.63 -28.73 -86.71
CA ASP A 379 -48.51 -29.44 -86.06
C ASP A 379 -47.31 -28.49 -85.81
N THR A 380 -46.96 -27.65 -86.83
CA THR A 380 -45.91 -26.64 -86.76
C THR A 380 -46.26 -25.55 -85.74
N VAL A 381 -47.54 -25.13 -85.67
CA VAL A 381 -48.03 -24.20 -84.65
C VAL A 381 -47.85 -24.72 -83.27
N SER A 382 -48.23 -26.02 -83.03
CA SER A 382 -48.07 -26.66 -81.72
C SER A 382 -46.57 -26.72 -81.32
N SER A 383 -45.68 -27.06 -82.25
CA SER A 383 -44.22 -27.06 -82.00
C SER A 383 -43.70 -25.68 -81.65
N ASN A 384 -44.12 -24.61 -82.37
CA ASN A 384 -43.69 -23.23 -82.09
C ASN A 384 -44.22 -22.76 -80.72
N LEU A 385 -45.42 -23.11 -80.31
CA LEU A 385 -45.98 -22.79 -78.99
C LEU A 385 -45.20 -23.53 -77.86
N ALA A 386 -44.79 -24.77 -78.09
CA ALA A 386 -43.96 -25.51 -77.15
C ALA A 386 -42.58 -24.81 -76.98
N GLN A 387 -41.95 -24.31 -78.07
CA GLN A 387 -40.71 -23.55 -78.02
C GLN A 387 -40.87 -22.21 -77.26
N ILE A 388 -41.98 -21.50 -77.46
CA ILE A 388 -42.28 -20.27 -76.72
C ILE A 388 -42.39 -20.57 -75.22
N THR A 389 -43.05 -21.65 -74.85
CA THR A 389 -43.19 -22.06 -73.45
C THR A 389 -41.83 -22.39 -72.80
N SER A 390 -40.98 -23.13 -73.49
CA SER A 390 -39.61 -23.47 -73.05
C SER A 390 -38.78 -22.19 -72.85
N LEU A 391 -38.74 -21.28 -73.82
CA LEU A 391 -38.02 -20.03 -73.72
C LEU A 391 -38.51 -19.11 -72.61
N SER A 392 -39.83 -19.06 -72.38
CA SER A 392 -40.40 -18.33 -71.26
C SER A 392 -39.98 -18.86 -69.91
N GLN A 393 -39.96 -20.19 -69.76
CA GLN A 393 -39.43 -20.86 -68.55
C GLN A 393 -37.96 -20.58 -68.35
N ARG A 394 -37.17 -20.54 -69.45
CA ARG A 394 -35.74 -20.17 -69.41
C ARG A 394 -35.55 -18.73 -68.90
N MET A 395 -36.34 -17.76 -69.40
CA MET A 395 -36.27 -16.38 -68.91
C MET A 395 -36.63 -16.26 -67.42
N ALA A 396 -37.66 -16.98 -66.96
CA ALA A 396 -38.04 -17.00 -65.55
C ALA A 396 -36.90 -17.51 -64.67
N ARG A 397 -36.17 -18.52 -65.10
CA ARG A 397 -34.97 -19.02 -64.38
C ARG A 397 -33.83 -18.02 -64.35
N ILE A 398 -33.55 -17.29 -65.42
CA ILE A 398 -32.54 -16.21 -65.48
C ILE A 398 -32.87 -15.15 -64.46
N ILE A 399 -34.13 -14.63 -64.46
CA ILE A 399 -34.57 -13.59 -63.54
C ILE A 399 -34.50 -14.05 -62.10
N LYS A 400 -34.87 -15.34 -61.79
CA LYS A 400 -34.80 -15.92 -60.45
C LYS A 400 -33.36 -15.96 -59.93
N ASN A 401 -32.39 -16.40 -60.75
CA ASN A 401 -30.99 -16.50 -60.40
C ASN A 401 -30.34 -15.11 -60.18
N LEU A 402 -30.71 -14.15 -61.01
CA LEU A 402 -30.23 -12.76 -60.87
C LEU A 402 -30.79 -12.13 -59.59
N ARG A 403 -32.05 -12.37 -59.28
CA ARG A 403 -32.70 -11.89 -58.05
C ARG A 403 -32.08 -12.54 -56.81
N ALA A 404 -31.69 -13.82 -56.87
CA ALA A 404 -30.99 -14.51 -55.78
C ALA A 404 -29.59 -13.92 -55.55
N PHE A 405 -28.84 -13.58 -56.61
CA PHE A 405 -27.53 -12.92 -56.52
C PHE A 405 -27.63 -11.49 -55.93
N ALA A 406 -28.68 -10.73 -56.31
CA ALA A 406 -28.91 -9.37 -55.82
C ALA A 406 -29.47 -9.30 -54.40
N ARG A 407 -30.15 -10.35 -53.93
CA ARG A 407 -30.76 -10.39 -52.61
C ARG A 407 -29.75 -10.80 -51.54
N ASN A 408 -29.67 -9.99 -50.51
CA ASN A 408 -28.92 -10.29 -49.29
C ASN A 408 -29.81 -11.20 -48.42
N GLU A 409 -29.85 -12.48 -48.67
CA GLU A 409 -30.50 -13.41 -47.73
C GLU A 409 -29.51 -13.68 -46.61
N HIS A 410 -29.76 -13.09 -45.45
CA HIS A 410 -29.06 -13.35 -44.20
C HIS A 410 -29.62 -14.65 -43.60
N GLU A 411 -29.30 -15.79 -44.21
CA GLU A 411 -29.45 -17.04 -43.50
C GLU A 411 -28.31 -17.10 -42.46
N PRO A 412 -28.63 -17.23 -41.16
CA PRO A 412 -27.60 -17.34 -40.14
C PRO A 412 -26.76 -18.59 -40.39
N MET A 413 -25.45 -18.44 -40.39
CA MET A 413 -24.54 -19.58 -40.40
C MET A 413 -24.72 -20.37 -39.10
N GLY A 414 -24.85 -21.67 -39.22
CA GLY A 414 -25.07 -22.56 -38.09
C GLY A 414 -24.43 -23.92 -38.26
N ARG A 415 -24.73 -24.79 -37.36
CA ARG A 415 -24.35 -26.21 -37.39
C ARG A 415 -25.22 -26.94 -38.41
N VAL A 416 -24.60 -27.43 -39.48
CA VAL A 416 -25.28 -28.13 -40.58
C VAL A 416 -24.69 -29.55 -40.71
N ASP A 417 -25.54 -30.55 -40.80
CA ASP A 417 -25.15 -31.91 -41.08
C ASP A 417 -25.03 -32.13 -42.60
N VAL A 418 -23.79 -32.27 -43.08
CA VAL A 418 -23.48 -32.46 -44.50
C VAL A 418 -24.09 -33.74 -45.08
N VAL A 419 -24.20 -34.79 -44.28
CA VAL A 419 -24.79 -36.07 -44.72
C VAL A 419 -26.24 -35.88 -45.05
N SER A 420 -27.01 -35.23 -44.17
CA SER A 420 -28.42 -34.91 -44.36
C SER A 420 -28.67 -34.03 -45.59
N VAL A 421 -27.78 -33.05 -45.82
CA VAL A 421 -27.83 -32.16 -46.99
C VAL A 421 -27.62 -32.93 -48.29
N VAL A 422 -26.64 -33.85 -48.32
CA VAL A 422 -26.35 -34.67 -49.49
C VAL A 422 -27.52 -35.61 -49.77
N ASP A 423 -28.10 -36.27 -48.76
CA ASP A 423 -29.24 -37.16 -48.90
C ASP A 423 -30.46 -36.40 -49.48
N SER A 424 -30.76 -35.22 -48.97
CA SER A 424 -31.84 -34.35 -49.48
C SER A 424 -31.61 -33.90 -50.92
N ALA A 425 -30.33 -33.58 -51.28
CA ALA A 425 -29.97 -33.20 -52.65
C ALA A 425 -30.11 -34.37 -53.63
N ILE A 426 -29.73 -35.59 -53.23
CA ILE A 426 -29.90 -36.79 -54.01
C ILE A 426 -31.35 -37.10 -54.24
N GLU A 427 -32.19 -37.02 -53.18
CA GLU A 427 -33.68 -37.20 -53.29
C GLU A 427 -34.29 -36.24 -54.31
N LEU A 428 -33.92 -34.97 -54.27
CA LEU A 428 -34.36 -33.96 -55.24
C LEU A 428 -33.95 -34.29 -56.68
N MET A 429 -32.77 -34.82 -56.88
CA MET A 429 -32.20 -35.10 -58.21
C MET A 429 -32.53 -36.52 -58.72
N GLN A 430 -33.05 -37.39 -57.88
CA GLN A 430 -33.30 -38.80 -58.18
C GLN A 430 -34.19 -39.03 -59.43
N SER A 431 -35.28 -38.24 -59.53
CA SER A 431 -36.21 -38.34 -60.66
C SER A 431 -35.55 -38.00 -61.99
N ARG A 432 -34.70 -36.99 -61.99
CA ARG A 432 -33.93 -36.56 -63.18
C ARG A 432 -32.88 -37.61 -63.52
N CYS A 433 -32.08 -38.06 -62.57
CA CYS A 433 -31.02 -39.03 -62.76
C CYS A 433 -31.57 -40.37 -63.30
N ASN A 434 -32.73 -40.83 -62.77
CA ASN A 434 -33.39 -42.03 -63.26
C ASN A 434 -33.87 -41.89 -64.72
N LYS A 435 -34.44 -40.73 -65.10
CA LYS A 435 -34.86 -40.42 -66.48
C LYS A 435 -33.70 -40.44 -67.44
N ASP A 436 -32.55 -39.87 -67.00
CA ASP A 436 -31.36 -39.71 -67.84
C ASP A 436 -30.41 -40.95 -67.78
N GLY A 437 -30.85 -42.03 -67.07
CA GLY A 437 -30.11 -43.29 -66.96
C GLY A 437 -28.77 -43.16 -66.16
N ILE A 438 -28.72 -42.26 -65.21
CA ILE A 438 -27.54 -41.95 -64.41
C ILE A 438 -27.63 -42.71 -63.08
N ARG A 439 -26.59 -43.45 -62.72
CA ARG A 439 -26.43 -44.13 -61.44
C ARG A 439 -25.72 -43.19 -60.46
N ILE A 440 -26.31 -42.98 -59.30
CA ILE A 440 -25.66 -42.25 -58.18
C ILE A 440 -25.06 -43.31 -57.26
N ASP A 441 -23.76 -43.22 -57.04
CA ASP A 441 -23.01 -44.07 -56.14
C ASP A 441 -22.64 -43.25 -54.89
N TRP A 442 -23.48 -43.40 -53.86
CA TRP A 442 -23.36 -42.73 -52.59
C TRP A 442 -23.54 -43.69 -51.44
N THR A 443 -22.52 -43.74 -50.55
CA THR A 443 -22.62 -44.47 -49.30
C THR A 443 -22.55 -43.49 -48.16
N ALA A 444 -23.69 -43.27 -47.48
CA ALA A 444 -23.74 -42.33 -46.37
C ALA A 444 -22.82 -42.76 -45.23
N PRO A 445 -22.02 -41.88 -44.66
CA PRO A 445 -21.27 -42.12 -43.44
C PRO A 445 -22.21 -42.52 -42.30
N THR A 446 -21.74 -43.42 -41.43
CA THR A 446 -22.54 -43.94 -40.29
C THR A 446 -22.80 -42.89 -39.20
N HIS A 447 -22.07 -41.82 -39.20
CA HIS A 447 -22.19 -40.70 -38.21
C HIS A 447 -22.41 -39.37 -38.93
N PRO A 448 -23.19 -38.44 -38.36
CA PRO A 448 -23.39 -37.13 -38.92
C PRO A 448 -22.06 -36.34 -38.91
N ILE A 449 -21.84 -35.55 -39.96
CA ILE A 449 -20.65 -34.71 -40.13
C ILE A 449 -21.11 -33.25 -40.13
N TYR A 450 -20.75 -32.52 -39.06
CA TYR A 450 -21.22 -31.13 -38.87
C TYR A 450 -20.19 -30.14 -39.37
N VAL A 451 -20.68 -29.14 -40.11
CA VAL A 451 -19.92 -28.00 -40.62
C VAL A 451 -20.59 -26.70 -40.28
N ILE A 452 -19.87 -25.57 -40.42
CA ILE A 452 -20.41 -24.20 -40.28
C ILE A 452 -20.87 -23.74 -41.67
N ALA A 453 -22.17 -23.77 -41.91
CA ALA A 453 -22.73 -23.35 -43.20
C ALA A 453 -24.19 -22.85 -43.04
N GLY A 454 -24.81 -22.41 -44.11
CA GLY A 454 -26.26 -22.28 -44.23
C GLY A 454 -26.86 -23.53 -44.85
N ASP A 455 -27.86 -24.12 -44.20
CA ASP A 455 -28.46 -25.40 -44.59
C ASP A 455 -29.00 -25.39 -46.03
N VAL A 456 -29.89 -24.44 -46.32
CA VAL A 456 -30.50 -24.27 -47.66
C VAL A 456 -29.43 -23.93 -48.75
N ARG A 457 -28.46 -23.10 -48.39
CA ARG A 457 -27.41 -22.70 -49.34
C ARG A 457 -26.45 -23.81 -49.64
N LEU A 458 -26.05 -24.64 -48.66
CA LEU A 458 -25.20 -25.82 -48.89
C LEU A 458 -25.98 -26.83 -49.73
N GLY A 459 -27.25 -27.05 -49.45
CA GLY A 459 -28.13 -27.87 -50.30
C GLY A 459 -28.16 -27.41 -51.78
N GLN A 460 -28.25 -26.09 -51.96
CA GLN A 460 -28.21 -25.52 -53.32
C GLN A 460 -26.85 -25.77 -54.05
N VAL A 461 -25.73 -25.69 -53.33
CA VAL A 461 -24.39 -26.04 -53.85
C VAL A 461 -24.40 -27.50 -54.29
N VAL A 462 -24.80 -28.43 -53.43
CA VAL A 462 -24.80 -29.86 -53.75
C VAL A 462 -25.68 -30.20 -54.93
N VAL A 463 -26.93 -29.69 -54.98
CA VAL A 463 -27.86 -29.87 -56.12
C VAL A 463 -27.22 -29.35 -57.42
N ASN A 464 -26.57 -28.19 -57.36
CA ASN A 464 -25.89 -27.63 -58.53
C ASN A 464 -24.70 -28.51 -59.01
N LEU A 465 -23.91 -29.07 -58.08
CA LEU A 465 -22.82 -29.99 -58.44
C LEU A 465 -23.36 -31.26 -59.08
N ILE A 466 -24.39 -31.87 -58.53
CA ILE A 466 -25.04 -33.06 -59.08
C ILE A 466 -25.64 -32.76 -60.45
N SER A 467 -26.32 -31.64 -60.62
CA SER A 467 -26.88 -31.20 -61.90
C SER A 467 -25.82 -31.02 -62.95
N ASN A 468 -24.70 -30.38 -62.63
CA ASN A 468 -23.58 -30.19 -63.57
C ASN A 468 -22.95 -31.52 -63.99
N ALA A 469 -22.76 -32.44 -63.03
CA ALA A 469 -22.30 -33.82 -63.31
C ALA A 469 -23.24 -34.57 -64.24
N ALA A 470 -24.53 -34.49 -64.00
CA ALA A 470 -25.53 -35.11 -64.88
C ALA A 470 -25.50 -34.53 -66.30
N ASP A 471 -25.41 -33.20 -66.43
CA ASP A 471 -25.31 -32.54 -67.74
C ASP A 471 -24.08 -32.90 -68.52
N ALA A 472 -22.90 -33.02 -67.81
CA ALA A 472 -21.65 -33.39 -68.45
C ALA A 472 -21.68 -34.80 -69.04
N MET A 473 -22.49 -35.71 -68.51
CA MET A 473 -22.61 -37.10 -68.97
C MET A 473 -23.69 -37.34 -70.02
N ALA A 474 -24.33 -36.30 -70.58
CA ALA A 474 -25.45 -36.47 -71.54
C ALA A 474 -25.08 -37.33 -72.74
N HIS A 475 -23.82 -37.36 -73.14
CA HIS A 475 -23.31 -38.17 -74.30
C HIS A 475 -22.36 -39.28 -73.87
N SER A 476 -22.21 -39.56 -72.57
CA SER A 476 -21.31 -40.63 -72.08
C SER A 476 -21.98 -42.00 -72.14
N CYS A 477 -21.21 -43.06 -72.42
CA CYS A 477 -21.71 -44.42 -72.44
C CYS A 477 -21.92 -45.00 -71.02
N ASP A 478 -21.09 -44.64 -70.08
CA ASP A 478 -21.24 -44.97 -68.68
C ASP A 478 -21.57 -43.71 -67.90
N ARG A 479 -22.64 -43.70 -67.14
CA ARG A 479 -23.19 -42.53 -66.45
C ARG A 479 -23.28 -42.77 -64.97
N VAL A 480 -22.19 -42.49 -64.26
CA VAL A 480 -22.09 -42.69 -62.82
C VAL A 480 -21.64 -41.37 -62.12
N ILE A 481 -22.44 -40.96 -61.16
CA ILE A 481 -22.05 -39.87 -60.23
C ILE A 481 -21.64 -40.52 -58.92
N ARG A 482 -20.41 -40.29 -58.51
CA ARG A 482 -19.90 -40.71 -57.21
C ARG A 482 -19.83 -39.51 -56.29
N ILE A 483 -20.38 -39.66 -55.09
CA ILE A 483 -20.38 -38.60 -54.05
C ILE A 483 -19.67 -39.16 -52.83
N GLY A 484 -18.82 -38.38 -52.20
CA GLY A 484 -18.16 -38.79 -50.98
C GLY A 484 -17.81 -37.62 -50.09
N ILE A 485 -17.60 -37.93 -48.81
CA ILE A 485 -17.13 -37.00 -47.79
C ILE A 485 -15.87 -37.55 -47.17
N THR A 486 -14.85 -36.75 -47.11
CA THR A 486 -13.59 -37.06 -46.38
C THR A 486 -13.35 -35.99 -45.30
N ARG A 487 -12.95 -36.42 -44.12
CA ARG A 487 -12.67 -35.53 -42.98
C ARG A 487 -11.16 -35.59 -42.68
N SER A 488 -10.53 -34.41 -42.68
CA SER A 488 -9.17 -34.19 -42.17
C SER A 488 -9.25 -33.00 -41.20
N ASP A 489 -8.40 -32.01 -41.30
CA ASP A 489 -8.53 -30.73 -40.61
C ASP A 489 -9.73 -29.92 -41.08
N THR A 490 -10.16 -30.14 -42.33
CA THR A 490 -11.37 -29.63 -42.96
C THR A 490 -12.25 -30.79 -43.44
N VAL A 491 -13.51 -30.47 -43.75
CA VAL A 491 -14.46 -31.42 -44.33
C VAL A 491 -14.52 -31.20 -45.84
N HIS A 492 -14.16 -32.25 -46.63
CA HIS A 492 -14.20 -32.22 -48.07
C HIS A 492 -15.38 -33.02 -48.57
N LEU A 493 -16.37 -32.35 -49.15
CA LEU A 493 -17.47 -32.93 -49.90
C LEU A 493 -17.11 -32.92 -51.39
N TRP A 494 -17.13 -34.04 -52.05
CA TRP A 494 -16.79 -34.14 -53.46
C TRP A 494 -17.87 -34.87 -54.28
N VAL A 495 -18.03 -34.40 -55.51
CA VAL A 495 -18.89 -35.00 -56.52
C VAL A 495 -18.02 -35.28 -57.74
N ALA A 496 -17.97 -36.55 -58.15
CA ALA A 496 -17.21 -36.99 -59.34
C ALA A 496 -18.16 -37.61 -60.38
N ASP A 497 -17.94 -37.33 -61.65
CA ASP A 497 -18.68 -37.85 -62.77
C ASP A 497 -17.80 -38.69 -63.71
N THR A 498 -18.43 -39.45 -64.63
CA THR A 498 -17.78 -40.20 -65.70
C THR A 498 -17.93 -39.50 -67.06
N GLY A 499 -17.96 -38.19 -67.02
CA GLY A 499 -18.09 -37.35 -68.23
C GLY A 499 -16.76 -37.09 -68.94
N PRO A 500 -16.73 -36.14 -69.89
CA PRO A 500 -15.53 -35.85 -70.66
C PRO A 500 -14.45 -35.07 -69.92
N GLY A 501 -14.67 -34.75 -68.62
CA GLY A 501 -13.77 -33.94 -67.83
C GLY A 501 -13.96 -32.43 -68.02
N ILE A 502 -13.06 -31.64 -67.47
CA ILE A 502 -13.06 -30.16 -67.46
C ILE A 502 -11.95 -29.68 -68.36
N ALA A 503 -12.30 -28.90 -69.42
CA ALA A 503 -11.32 -28.38 -70.36
C ALA A 503 -10.41 -27.29 -69.74
N GLU A 504 -10.96 -26.37 -68.99
CA GLU A 504 -10.23 -25.27 -68.32
C GLU A 504 -10.62 -25.17 -66.83
N PRO A 505 -10.01 -25.94 -65.96
CA PRO A 505 -10.39 -26.00 -64.54
C PRO A 505 -10.32 -24.65 -63.81
N GLU A 506 -9.45 -23.75 -64.24
CA GLU A 506 -9.28 -22.45 -63.62
C GLU A 506 -10.43 -21.47 -63.93
N LYS A 507 -11.15 -21.68 -65.05
CA LYS A 507 -12.21 -20.79 -65.52
C LYS A 507 -13.63 -21.24 -65.21
N ILE A 508 -13.82 -22.46 -64.70
CA ILE A 508 -15.18 -23.03 -64.47
C ILE A 508 -15.98 -22.25 -63.43
N PHE A 509 -15.32 -21.45 -62.61
CA PHE A 509 -15.97 -20.61 -61.63
C PHE A 509 -16.19 -19.17 -62.09
N ASP A 510 -15.66 -18.82 -63.28
CA ASP A 510 -15.92 -17.52 -63.89
C ASP A 510 -17.41 -17.39 -64.28
N PRO A 511 -18.05 -16.27 -63.99
CA PRO A 511 -19.42 -16.06 -64.43
C PRO A 511 -19.57 -16.16 -65.94
N PHE A 512 -20.62 -16.86 -66.38
CA PHE A 512 -20.93 -17.11 -67.81
C PHE A 512 -19.97 -18.02 -68.58
N TYR A 513 -18.96 -18.61 -67.92
CA TYR A 513 -18.14 -19.64 -68.52
C TYR A 513 -18.95 -20.95 -68.71
N SER A 514 -19.13 -21.42 -69.96
CA SER A 514 -19.81 -22.67 -70.31
C SER A 514 -19.21 -23.27 -71.55
N THR A 515 -18.98 -24.58 -71.53
CA THR A 515 -18.52 -25.35 -72.69
C THR A 515 -19.69 -25.91 -73.54
N LYS A 516 -20.93 -25.62 -73.14
CA LYS A 516 -22.13 -26.04 -73.84
C LYS A 516 -22.45 -25.10 -74.98
N THR A 517 -22.82 -25.62 -76.18
CA THR A 517 -23.17 -24.82 -77.37
C THR A 517 -24.47 -24.04 -77.13
N VAL A 518 -24.51 -22.83 -77.68
CA VAL A 518 -25.70 -21.94 -77.63
C VAL A 518 -26.86 -22.63 -78.34
N GLY A 519 -27.77 -23.26 -77.56
CA GLY A 519 -28.89 -24.02 -78.06
C GLY A 519 -29.34 -25.18 -77.18
N ASP A 520 -28.52 -25.70 -76.34
CA ASP A 520 -28.86 -26.72 -75.36
C ASP A 520 -29.57 -26.11 -74.13
N GLU A 521 -30.60 -26.79 -73.66
CA GLU A 521 -31.65 -26.28 -72.74
C GLU A 521 -31.15 -25.77 -71.36
N ASP A 522 -29.87 -25.93 -70.96
CA ASP A 522 -29.51 -25.77 -69.55
C ASP A 522 -28.11 -25.20 -69.21
N GLY A 523 -27.51 -24.26 -69.95
CA GLY A 523 -26.14 -23.88 -69.60
C GLY A 523 -25.76 -22.41 -69.62
N MET A 524 -26.23 -21.58 -68.63
CA MET A 524 -25.87 -20.15 -68.48
C MET A 524 -24.43 -19.89 -67.92
N GLY A 525 -23.72 -20.92 -67.51
CA GLY A 525 -22.42 -20.69 -66.87
C GLY A 525 -22.45 -19.94 -65.53
N LEU A 526 -23.62 -19.78 -64.89
CA LEU A 526 -23.75 -19.09 -63.60
C LEU A 526 -23.78 -20.04 -62.40
N GLY A 527 -24.04 -21.33 -62.63
CA GLY A 527 -24.22 -22.30 -61.54
C GLY A 527 -22.99 -22.43 -60.66
N LEU A 528 -21.82 -22.70 -61.25
CA LEU A 528 -20.59 -22.88 -60.49
C LEU A 528 -20.06 -21.59 -59.89
N SER A 529 -20.24 -20.45 -60.54
CA SER A 529 -19.85 -19.12 -59.98
C SER A 529 -20.69 -18.75 -58.75
N ILE A 530 -22.03 -19.08 -58.78
CA ILE A 530 -22.90 -18.93 -57.59
C ILE A 530 -22.47 -19.90 -56.47
N SER A 531 -22.19 -21.17 -56.81
CA SER A 531 -21.73 -22.14 -55.81
C SER A 531 -20.41 -21.70 -55.19
N TYR A 532 -19.46 -21.17 -55.97
CA TYR A 532 -18.21 -20.59 -55.45
C TYR A 532 -18.48 -19.44 -54.45
N GLY A 533 -19.31 -18.50 -54.83
CA GLY A 533 -19.69 -17.37 -53.94
C GLY A 533 -20.36 -17.83 -52.63
N LEU A 534 -21.25 -18.86 -52.68
CA LEU A 534 -21.88 -19.44 -51.53
C LEU A 534 -20.85 -20.13 -50.60
N VAL A 535 -19.99 -20.95 -51.16
CA VAL A 535 -18.93 -21.67 -50.39
C VAL A 535 -17.96 -20.69 -49.77
N GLN A 536 -17.52 -19.65 -50.49
CA GLN A 536 -16.70 -18.58 -49.94
C GLN A 536 -17.40 -17.84 -48.79
N SER A 537 -18.73 -17.66 -48.84
CA SER A 537 -19.50 -17.04 -47.76
C SER A 537 -19.51 -17.89 -46.47
N PHE A 538 -19.22 -19.18 -46.57
CA PHE A 538 -19.05 -20.08 -45.41
C PHE A 538 -17.62 -20.18 -44.93
N GLY A 539 -16.68 -19.41 -45.52
CA GLY A 539 -15.26 -19.51 -45.22
C GLY A 539 -14.61 -20.80 -45.80
N GLY A 540 -15.29 -21.44 -46.75
CA GLY A 540 -14.79 -22.62 -47.48
C GLY A 540 -14.20 -22.29 -48.84
N ASP A 541 -13.80 -23.31 -49.58
CA ASP A 541 -13.29 -23.21 -50.94
C ASP A 541 -13.89 -24.31 -51.85
N ILE A 542 -13.90 -24.11 -53.16
CA ILE A 542 -14.38 -25.09 -54.13
C ILE A 542 -13.37 -25.23 -55.29
N ARG A 543 -13.01 -26.44 -55.63
CA ARG A 543 -12.02 -26.75 -56.67
C ARG A 543 -12.54 -27.82 -57.61
N GLY A 544 -12.12 -27.70 -58.89
CA GLY A 544 -12.38 -28.71 -59.90
C GLY A 544 -11.08 -29.36 -60.38
N GLU A 545 -11.10 -30.65 -60.54
CA GLU A 545 -9.97 -31.44 -61.08
C GLU A 545 -10.45 -32.54 -62.04
N ASN A 546 -9.61 -32.91 -62.98
CA ASN A 546 -9.87 -34.05 -63.86
C ASN A 546 -9.40 -35.35 -63.16
N THR A 547 -10.23 -36.40 -63.27
CA THR A 547 -9.92 -37.76 -62.85
C THR A 547 -9.68 -38.64 -64.08
N ILE A 548 -9.28 -39.89 -63.83
CA ILE A 548 -9.11 -40.89 -64.94
C ILE A 548 -10.42 -41.13 -65.70
N ASP A 549 -11.57 -41.05 -64.99
CA ASP A 549 -12.89 -41.42 -65.49
C ASP A 549 -13.72 -40.19 -65.94
N GLY A 550 -13.34 -38.96 -65.52
CA GLY A 550 -14.16 -37.73 -65.75
C GLY A 550 -13.70 -36.54 -64.95
N ALA A 551 -14.65 -35.76 -64.37
CA ALA A 551 -14.36 -34.60 -63.53
C ALA A 551 -14.71 -34.88 -62.05
N LYS A 552 -14.04 -34.12 -61.16
CA LYS A 552 -14.33 -34.14 -59.72
C LYS A 552 -14.33 -32.69 -59.21
N LEU A 553 -15.42 -32.31 -58.59
CA LEU A 553 -15.61 -31.03 -57.90
C LEU A 553 -15.55 -31.29 -56.40
N THR A 554 -14.67 -30.59 -55.68
CA THR A 554 -14.50 -30.74 -54.24
C THR A 554 -14.81 -29.41 -53.54
N VAL A 555 -15.68 -29.46 -52.55
CA VAL A 555 -16.05 -28.36 -51.67
C VAL A 555 -15.36 -28.56 -50.32
N GLU A 556 -14.55 -27.61 -49.91
CA GLU A 556 -13.88 -27.58 -48.62
C GLU A 556 -14.69 -26.73 -47.64
N LEU A 557 -15.02 -27.29 -46.46
CA LEU A 557 -15.85 -26.66 -45.43
C LEU A 557 -15.18 -26.72 -44.06
N GLN A 558 -15.43 -25.71 -43.26
CA GLN A 558 -14.93 -25.65 -41.88
C GLN A 558 -15.75 -26.60 -40.99
N PRO A 559 -15.10 -27.52 -40.24
CA PRO A 559 -15.82 -28.39 -39.32
C PRO A 559 -16.43 -27.58 -38.20
N TYR A 560 -17.63 -27.99 -37.78
CA TYR A 560 -18.21 -27.44 -36.57
C TYR A 560 -17.53 -28.12 -35.35
N HIS A 561 -16.90 -27.31 -34.50
CA HIS A 561 -16.37 -27.77 -33.22
C HIS A 561 -17.40 -27.35 -32.15
N GLU A 562 -17.92 -28.31 -31.38
CA GLU A 562 -18.59 -27.97 -30.12
C GLU A 562 -17.50 -27.43 -29.20
N ASP A 563 -17.52 -26.12 -28.91
CA ASP A 563 -16.70 -25.55 -27.85
C ASP A 563 -17.01 -26.30 -26.55
N ALA A 564 -15.97 -26.95 -25.96
CA ALA A 564 -16.03 -27.74 -24.74
C ALA A 564 -16.28 -26.86 -23.50
#